data_33ca230e2448373404878df5ad83e73f
#
_entry.id   33ca230e2448373404878df5ad83e73f
#
_cell.length_a   1.000
_cell.length_b   1.000
_cell.length_c   1.000
_cell.angle_alpha   90.00
_cell.angle_beta   90.00
_cell.angle_gamma   90.00
#
_symmetry.space_group_name_H-M   'P 1'
#
loop_
_entity.id
_entity.type
_entity.pdbx_description
1 polymer ?
#
loop_
_entity_poly.entity_id
_entity_poly.type
_entity_poly.pdbx_seq_one_letter_code
_entity_poly.pdbx_strand_id
1 'polypeptide(L)'
;LLKIAGKPLIVWVAERARAASTISRTIVATDDPRIVDAVNAAGFDAVITRADHATGTDRIAEVAHNLRADIIVNVQGDEPLIDPQTIDRAVNALIEDRDAQMSTTWESITEEADATNPSVVKVTFDKNGYATNFSRNPISNQTAAKDGSNESSSEGSGLLFDFKKHTGLYAYRRDFLLAFARWPPSENERKESLEQLRALDRGVKIKVVEAASPSIGVDTLADLERVRSMVARDTEAAGAGIPAP
;
A
#
# COMPACT_ATOMS: atom_id res chain seq x y z
N LEU A 1 18.28 6.02 11.47
CA LEU A 1 16.86 6.39 11.47
C LEU A 1 16.67 7.73 10.76
N LEU A 2 16.00 7.74 9.61
CA LEU A 2 15.61 8.97 8.93
C LEU A 2 14.59 9.72 9.78
N LYS A 3 14.64 11.06 9.77
CA LYS A 3 13.74 11.91 10.56
C LYS A 3 13.03 12.94 9.68
N ILE A 4 11.78 13.21 10.01
CA ILE A 4 10.94 14.27 9.46
C ILE A 4 10.50 15.13 10.64
N ALA A 5 10.78 16.45 10.61
CA ALA A 5 10.51 17.37 11.72
C ALA A 5 10.97 16.86 13.10
N GLY A 6 12.19 16.28 13.17
CA GLY A 6 12.76 15.75 14.41
C GLY A 6 12.26 14.35 14.84
N LYS A 7 11.16 13.84 14.30
CA LYS A 7 10.53 12.55 14.61
C LYS A 7 11.00 11.47 13.62
N PRO A 8 11.35 10.24 14.07
CA PRO A 8 11.67 9.14 13.17
C PRO A 8 10.54 8.87 12.15
N LEU A 9 10.92 8.60 10.89
CA LEU A 9 9.97 8.33 9.79
C LEU A 9 8.99 7.22 10.14
N ILE A 10 9.46 6.11 10.70
CA ILE A 10 8.63 4.97 11.11
C ILE A 10 7.58 5.33 12.16
N VAL A 11 7.83 6.33 13.00
CA VAL A 11 6.86 6.81 14.00
C VAL A 11 5.73 7.58 13.32
N TRP A 12 6.01 8.34 12.24
CA TRP A 12 4.97 8.95 11.42
C TRP A 12 4.04 7.89 10.83
N VAL A 13 4.61 6.82 10.25
CA VAL A 13 3.82 5.69 9.71
C VAL A 13 2.95 5.05 10.79
N ALA A 14 3.52 4.78 11.97
CA ALA A 14 2.80 4.16 13.08
C ALA A 14 1.64 5.04 13.59
N GLU A 15 1.84 6.36 13.67
CA GLU A 15 0.79 7.32 14.04
C GLU A 15 -0.35 7.33 13.02
N ARG A 16 -0.02 7.34 11.71
CA ARG A 16 -1.02 7.29 10.64
C ARG A 16 -1.80 5.98 10.68
N ALA A 17 -1.11 4.84 10.81
CA ALA A 17 -1.77 3.54 10.93
C ALA A 17 -2.71 3.48 12.15
N ARG A 18 -2.27 3.99 13.31
CA ARG A 18 -3.09 4.03 14.53
C ARG A 18 -4.32 4.95 14.41
N ALA A 19 -4.25 5.97 13.56
CA ALA A 19 -5.34 6.91 13.35
C ALA A 19 -6.48 6.34 12.48
N ALA A 20 -6.26 5.23 11.78
CA ALA A 20 -7.31 4.57 11.01
C ALA A 20 -8.37 3.94 11.97
N SER A 21 -9.64 4.14 11.66
CA SER A 21 -10.77 3.76 12.54
C SER A 21 -10.96 2.25 12.65
N THR A 22 -10.54 1.48 11.66
CA THR A 22 -10.62 0.02 11.60
C THR A 22 -9.46 -0.68 12.31
N ILE A 23 -8.42 0.07 12.71
CA ILE A 23 -7.21 -0.49 13.33
C ILE A 23 -7.34 -0.51 14.85
N SER A 24 -7.36 -1.71 15.42
CA SER A 24 -7.39 -1.89 16.87
C SER A 24 -6.00 -1.88 17.53
N ARG A 25 -4.96 -2.22 16.78
CA ARG A 25 -3.58 -2.28 17.27
C ARG A 25 -2.58 -2.04 16.15
N THR A 26 -1.55 -1.22 16.42
CA THR A 26 -0.43 -0.98 15.52
C THR A 26 0.84 -1.56 16.12
N ILE A 27 1.58 -2.35 15.34
CA ILE A 27 2.83 -3.00 15.74
C ILE A 27 3.87 -2.76 14.66
N VAL A 28 5.05 -2.31 15.02
CA VAL A 28 6.18 -2.20 14.08
C VAL A 28 7.00 -3.50 14.13
N ALA A 29 7.08 -4.20 13.00
CA ALA A 29 7.90 -5.40 12.83
C ALA A 29 9.25 -5.01 12.19
N THR A 30 10.36 -5.29 12.86
CA THR A 30 11.70 -4.90 12.40
C THR A 30 12.76 -5.86 12.91
N ASP A 31 13.89 -5.96 12.20
CA ASP A 31 15.10 -6.65 12.65
C ASP A 31 16.15 -5.71 13.24
N ASP A 32 15.88 -4.40 13.26
CA ASP A 32 16.81 -3.39 13.79
C ASP A 32 16.40 -2.96 15.21
N PRO A 33 17.21 -3.26 16.26
CA PRO A 33 16.91 -2.87 17.63
C PRO A 33 16.81 -1.35 17.83
N ARG A 34 17.49 -0.54 17.00
CA ARG A 34 17.39 0.93 17.07
C ARG A 34 16.01 1.42 16.68
N ILE A 35 15.33 0.69 15.78
CA ILE A 35 13.95 0.99 15.40
C ILE A 35 13.02 0.59 16.55
N VAL A 36 13.24 -0.56 17.18
CA VAL A 36 12.47 -0.99 18.36
C VAL A 36 12.54 0.08 19.46
N ASP A 37 13.74 0.54 19.79
CA ASP A 37 13.95 1.56 20.82
C ASP A 37 13.21 2.87 20.49
N ALA A 38 13.31 3.33 19.23
CA ALA A 38 12.67 4.57 18.79
C ALA A 38 11.14 4.49 18.80
N VAL A 39 10.59 3.33 18.41
CA VAL A 39 9.15 3.06 18.37
C VAL A 39 8.57 2.95 19.77
N ASN A 40 9.25 2.22 20.67
CA ASN A 40 8.86 2.09 22.08
C ASN A 40 8.93 3.44 22.81
N ALA A 41 9.98 4.25 22.55
CA ALA A 41 10.09 5.60 23.11
C ALA A 41 8.95 6.53 22.65
N ALA A 42 8.36 6.26 21.50
CA ALA A 42 7.20 6.99 20.97
C ALA A 42 5.84 6.42 21.44
N GLY A 43 5.82 5.39 22.29
CA GLY A 43 4.60 4.80 22.85
C GLY A 43 3.86 3.88 21.88
N PHE A 44 4.59 3.22 20.97
CA PHE A 44 4.07 2.18 20.11
C PHE A 44 4.69 0.82 20.43
N ASP A 45 3.99 -0.25 20.07
CA ASP A 45 4.51 -1.60 20.16
C ASP A 45 5.50 -1.87 19.01
N ALA A 46 6.63 -2.48 19.32
CA ALA A 46 7.57 -2.99 18.34
C ALA A 46 7.92 -4.45 18.64
N VAL A 47 8.12 -5.24 17.60
CA VAL A 47 8.53 -6.65 17.69
C VAL A 47 9.79 -6.84 16.86
N ILE A 48 10.85 -7.36 17.51
CA ILE A 48 12.03 -7.80 16.80
C ILE A 48 11.71 -9.10 16.04
N THR A 49 12.04 -9.12 14.76
CA THR A 49 11.83 -10.27 13.88
C THR A 49 13.15 -10.77 13.34
N ARG A 50 13.15 -11.96 12.75
CA ARG A 50 14.35 -12.47 12.10
C ARG A 50 14.84 -11.52 11.01
N ALA A 51 16.16 -11.47 10.82
CA ALA A 51 16.78 -10.62 9.80
C ALA A 51 16.79 -11.25 8.39
N ASP A 52 16.52 -12.57 8.31
CA ASP A 52 16.61 -13.36 7.09
C ASP A 52 15.29 -13.47 6.30
N HIS A 53 14.28 -12.66 6.64
CA HIS A 53 13.07 -12.59 5.87
C HIS A 53 13.32 -12.05 4.45
N ALA A 54 12.83 -12.77 3.44
CA ALA A 54 12.98 -12.39 2.05
C ALA A 54 12.10 -11.18 1.68
N THR A 55 10.95 -11.04 2.35
CA THR A 55 9.97 -9.99 2.05
C THR A 55 9.35 -9.37 3.32
N GLY A 56 8.73 -8.19 3.14
CA GLY A 56 7.93 -7.57 4.20
C GLY A 56 6.74 -8.43 4.62
N THR A 57 6.16 -9.17 3.69
CA THR A 57 5.04 -10.09 3.95
C THR A 57 5.47 -11.26 4.85
N ASP A 58 6.65 -11.83 4.64
CA ASP A 58 7.19 -12.88 5.51
C ASP A 58 7.41 -12.33 6.94
N ARG A 59 7.91 -11.10 7.05
CA ARG A 59 8.14 -10.41 8.32
C ARG A 59 6.84 -10.17 9.10
N ILE A 60 5.80 -9.67 8.44
CA ILE A 60 4.51 -9.46 9.13
C ILE A 60 3.81 -10.78 9.44
N ALA A 61 4.01 -11.84 8.65
CA ALA A 61 3.45 -13.16 8.92
C ALA A 61 4.05 -13.77 10.19
N GLU A 62 5.35 -13.56 10.47
CA GLU A 62 5.98 -13.96 11.74
C GLU A 62 5.26 -13.35 12.94
N VAL A 63 4.99 -12.03 12.89
CA VAL A 63 4.28 -11.32 13.96
C VAL A 63 2.82 -11.77 14.04
N ALA A 64 2.14 -11.86 12.89
CA ALA A 64 0.73 -12.23 12.79
C ALA A 64 0.45 -13.64 13.33
N HIS A 65 1.44 -14.55 13.30
CA HIS A 65 1.30 -15.91 13.85
C HIS A 65 0.84 -15.89 15.30
N ASN A 66 1.30 -14.93 16.09
CA ASN A 66 1.03 -14.80 17.51
C ASN A 66 -0.12 -13.83 17.84
N LEU A 67 -0.77 -13.25 16.83
CA LEU A 67 -1.86 -12.30 17.02
C LEU A 67 -3.23 -12.97 16.89
N ARG A 68 -4.18 -12.51 17.70
CA ARG A 68 -5.61 -12.83 17.53
C ARG A 68 -6.27 -11.66 16.82
N ALA A 69 -6.24 -11.70 15.49
CA ALA A 69 -6.86 -10.69 14.63
C ALA A 69 -7.43 -11.38 13.39
N ASP A 70 -8.52 -10.87 12.85
CA ASP A 70 -9.16 -11.41 11.64
C ASP A 70 -8.47 -10.88 10.38
N ILE A 71 -8.05 -9.62 10.42
CA ILE A 71 -7.41 -8.91 9.30
C ILE A 71 -6.08 -8.33 9.77
N ILE A 72 -5.06 -8.51 8.96
CA ILE A 72 -3.72 -7.92 9.15
C ILE A 72 -3.48 -6.92 8.02
N VAL A 73 -3.12 -5.69 8.39
CA VAL A 73 -2.76 -4.65 7.42
C VAL A 73 -1.25 -4.48 7.38
N ASN A 74 -0.68 -4.55 6.20
CA ASN A 74 0.72 -4.24 5.93
C ASN A 74 0.83 -2.80 5.41
N VAL A 75 1.27 -1.89 6.26
CA VAL A 75 1.64 -0.53 5.89
C VAL A 75 3.15 -0.49 5.75
N GLN A 76 3.65 -0.02 4.61
CA GLN A 76 5.09 0.07 4.36
C GLN A 76 5.73 1.12 5.26
N GLY A 77 6.92 0.81 5.78
CA GLY A 77 7.62 1.68 6.73
C GLY A 77 8.15 2.99 6.13
N ASP A 78 8.06 3.16 4.84
CA ASP A 78 8.47 4.32 4.04
C ASP A 78 7.31 5.22 3.61
N GLU A 79 6.08 4.98 4.09
CA GLU A 79 4.86 5.72 3.77
C GLU A 79 4.41 6.66 4.91
N PRO A 80 5.20 7.71 5.26
CA PRO A 80 4.93 8.54 6.46
C PRO A 80 3.69 9.41 6.35
N LEU A 81 3.17 9.63 5.15
CA LEU A 81 1.99 10.47 4.88
C LEU A 81 0.77 9.65 4.43
N ILE A 82 0.79 8.32 4.62
CA ILE A 82 -0.37 7.49 4.28
C ILE A 82 -1.64 8.02 4.97
N ASP A 83 -2.73 8.12 4.19
CA ASP A 83 -4.01 8.57 4.73
C ASP A 83 -4.66 7.44 5.53
N PRO A 84 -5.04 7.67 6.81
CA PRO A 84 -5.77 6.68 7.60
C PRO A 84 -7.05 6.15 6.92
N GLN A 85 -7.75 7.00 6.14
CA GLN A 85 -8.93 6.57 5.41
C GLN A 85 -8.59 5.58 4.27
N THR A 86 -7.40 5.65 3.69
CA THR A 86 -6.93 4.66 2.71
C THR A 86 -6.79 3.28 3.37
N ILE A 87 -6.28 3.24 4.60
CA ILE A 87 -6.21 2.01 5.40
C ILE A 87 -7.62 1.48 5.69
N ASP A 88 -8.53 2.36 6.13
CA ASP A 88 -9.92 1.99 6.40
C ASP A 88 -10.63 1.43 5.16
N ARG A 89 -10.42 2.02 3.98
CA ARG A 89 -10.99 1.51 2.72
C ARG A 89 -10.48 0.10 2.39
N ALA A 90 -9.19 -0.17 2.56
CA ALA A 90 -8.61 -1.49 2.30
C ALA A 90 -9.17 -2.55 3.27
N VAL A 91 -9.34 -2.23 4.54
CA VAL A 91 -9.92 -3.14 5.55
C VAL A 91 -11.39 -3.38 5.28
N ASN A 92 -12.18 -2.31 5.05
CA ASN A 92 -13.61 -2.41 4.78
C ASN A 92 -13.90 -3.24 3.53
N ALA A 93 -13.05 -3.17 2.50
CA ALA A 93 -13.16 -4.02 1.32
C ALA A 93 -13.14 -5.52 1.64
N LEU A 94 -12.39 -5.95 2.66
CA LEU A 94 -12.40 -7.33 3.13
C LEU A 94 -13.58 -7.63 4.06
N ILE A 95 -14.04 -6.67 4.84
CA ILE A 95 -15.19 -6.85 5.72
C ILE A 95 -16.46 -7.08 4.88
N GLU A 96 -16.64 -6.28 3.84
CA GLU A 96 -17.81 -6.29 2.95
C GLU A 96 -17.79 -7.47 1.96
N ASP A 97 -16.62 -7.89 1.50
CA ASP A 97 -16.45 -8.96 0.51
C ASP A 97 -15.76 -10.18 1.12
N ARG A 98 -16.55 -11.18 1.52
CA ARG A 98 -16.05 -12.40 2.17
C ARG A 98 -15.27 -13.33 1.23
N ASP A 99 -15.42 -13.17 -0.07
CA ASP A 99 -14.71 -13.97 -1.07
C ASP A 99 -13.26 -13.46 -1.25
N ALA A 100 -13.02 -12.17 -1.04
CA ALA A 100 -11.67 -11.61 -1.11
C ALA A 100 -10.80 -12.10 0.07
N GLN A 101 -9.58 -12.52 -0.23
CA GLN A 101 -8.60 -12.98 0.76
C GLN A 101 -7.59 -11.89 1.12
N MET A 102 -7.40 -10.96 0.21
CA MET A 102 -6.59 -9.77 0.41
C MET A 102 -7.17 -8.58 -0.35
N SER A 103 -6.82 -7.39 0.07
CA SER A 103 -7.11 -6.15 -0.64
C SER A 103 -5.88 -5.28 -0.75
N THR A 104 -5.91 -4.38 -1.73
CA THR A 104 -4.89 -3.37 -1.98
C THR A 104 -5.53 -2.10 -2.51
N THR A 105 -4.74 -1.06 -2.70
CA THR A 105 -5.25 0.25 -3.10
C THR A 105 -4.63 0.73 -4.41
N TRP A 106 -5.33 1.64 -5.08
CA TRP A 106 -4.89 2.28 -6.31
C TRP A 106 -5.10 3.80 -6.27
N GLU A 107 -4.33 4.48 -7.09
CA GLU A 107 -4.42 5.92 -7.37
C GLU A 107 -4.54 6.16 -8.87
N SER A 108 -5.18 7.28 -9.25
CA SER A 108 -5.20 7.70 -10.65
C SER A 108 -3.79 8.12 -11.09
N ILE A 109 -3.40 7.72 -12.29
CA ILE A 109 -2.19 8.23 -12.94
C ILE A 109 -2.55 9.59 -13.55
N THR A 110 -1.91 10.63 -13.06
CA THR A 110 -2.14 12.02 -13.50
C THR A 110 -1.06 12.50 -14.45
N GLU A 111 0.11 11.87 -14.45
CA GLU A 111 1.25 12.24 -15.29
C GLU A 111 1.58 11.12 -16.28
N GLU A 112 1.78 11.45 -17.55
CA GLU A 112 2.14 10.48 -18.59
C GLU A 112 3.47 9.77 -18.28
N ALA A 113 4.40 10.46 -17.61
CA ALA A 113 5.66 9.90 -17.17
C ALA A 113 5.45 8.69 -16.23
N ASP A 114 4.46 8.73 -15.35
CA ASP A 114 4.15 7.63 -14.42
C ASP A 114 3.59 6.41 -15.15
N ALA A 115 2.88 6.62 -16.26
CA ALA A 115 2.32 5.52 -17.05
C ALA A 115 3.40 4.62 -17.66
N THR A 116 4.52 5.21 -18.05
CA THR A 116 5.65 4.51 -18.70
C THR A 116 6.78 4.15 -17.73
N ASN A 117 6.78 4.72 -16.52
CA ASN A 117 7.81 4.50 -15.51
C ASN A 117 7.71 3.07 -14.92
N PRO A 118 8.72 2.21 -15.06
CA PRO A 118 8.70 0.85 -14.50
C PRO A 118 8.76 0.80 -12.96
N SER A 119 9.14 1.90 -12.30
CA SER A 119 9.09 2.00 -10.84
C SER A 119 7.66 2.16 -10.34
N VAL A 120 6.76 2.69 -11.16
CA VAL A 120 5.33 2.80 -10.88
C VAL A 120 4.65 1.50 -11.30
N VAL A 121 4.16 0.73 -10.34
CA VAL A 121 3.38 -0.49 -10.61
C VAL A 121 1.98 -0.11 -11.07
N LYS A 122 1.51 -0.74 -12.15
CA LYS A 122 0.15 -0.57 -12.67
C LYS A 122 -0.72 -1.73 -12.22
N VAL A 123 -1.99 -1.45 -12.02
CA VAL A 123 -3.02 -2.46 -11.71
C VAL A 123 -4.21 -2.29 -12.63
N THR A 124 -4.75 -3.42 -13.07
CA THR A 124 -6.07 -3.52 -13.71
C THR A 124 -7.00 -4.37 -12.88
N PHE A 125 -8.30 -4.12 -12.95
CA PHE A 125 -9.30 -4.85 -12.19
C PHE A 125 -10.62 -4.94 -12.98
N ASP A 126 -11.42 -5.92 -12.63
CA ASP A 126 -12.71 -6.14 -13.25
C ASP A 126 -13.80 -5.20 -12.70
N LYS A 127 -15.02 -5.29 -13.25
CA LYS A 127 -16.19 -4.50 -12.83
C LYS A 127 -16.60 -4.70 -11.37
N ASN A 128 -16.16 -5.78 -10.75
CA ASN A 128 -16.41 -6.09 -9.35
C ASN A 128 -15.27 -5.59 -8.44
N GLY A 129 -14.23 -4.95 -9.02
CA GLY A 129 -13.07 -4.45 -8.30
C GLY A 129 -12.08 -5.56 -7.90
N TYR A 130 -12.06 -6.70 -8.59
CA TYR A 130 -11.03 -7.71 -8.39
C TYR A 130 -9.87 -7.49 -9.36
N ALA A 131 -8.64 -7.51 -8.83
CA ALA A 131 -7.44 -7.40 -9.64
C ALA A 131 -7.42 -8.47 -10.75
N THR A 132 -7.08 -8.03 -11.96
CA THR A 132 -6.88 -8.90 -13.12
C THR A 132 -5.42 -8.98 -13.53
N ASN A 133 -4.64 -7.93 -13.26
CA ASN A 133 -3.19 -7.93 -13.51
C ASN A 133 -2.48 -6.86 -12.68
N PHE A 134 -1.19 -7.09 -12.43
CA PHE A 134 -0.22 -6.11 -11.93
C PHE A 134 1.02 -6.15 -12.84
N SER A 135 1.56 -4.99 -13.22
CA SER A 135 2.77 -4.95 -14.05
C SER A 135 3.56 -3.66 -13.82
N ARG A 136 4.87 -3.75 -14.00
CA ARG A 136 5.75 -2.59 -14.09
C ARG A 136 5.71 -1.92 -15.47
N ASN A 137 5.32 -2.67 -16.49
CA ASN A 137 5.14 -2.16 -17.85
C ASN A 137 3.74 -1.58 -18.04
N PRO A 138 3.52 -0.67 -19.00
CA PRO A 138 2.19 -0.24 -19.41
C PRO A 138 1.34 -1.46 -19.79
N ILE A 139 0.14 -1.56 -19.21
CA ILE A 139 -0.79 -2.66 -19.49
C ILE A 139 -1.77 -2.17 -20.55
N SER A 140 -1.81 -2.81 -21.73
CA SER A 140 -2.89 -2.56 -22.69
C SER A 140 -4.08 -3.47 -22.35
N ASN A 141 -5.24 -2.90 -22.16
CA ASN A 141 -6.50 -3.66 -21.98
C ASN A 141 -6.97 -4.29 -23.30
N GLN A 142 -6.17 -5.19 -23.88
CA GLN A 142 -6.63 -5.95 -25.07
C GLN A 142 -7.53 -7.16 -24.71
N THR A 143 -7.93 -7.34 -23.46
CA THR A 143 -8.73 -8.50 -23.04
C THR A 143 -10.21 -8.22 -22.78
N ALA A 144 -10.67 -6.96 -22.85
CA ALA A 144 -12.09 -6.63 -22.63
C ALA A 144 -12.95 -6.59 -23.90
N ALA A 145 -12.38 -6.79 -25.10
CA ALA A 145 -13.12 -6.73 -26.36
C ALA A 145 -13.17 -8.11 -27.05
N LYS A 146 -13.91 -9.05 -26.48
CA LYS A 146 -14.46 -10.23 -27.21
C LYS A 146 -15.97 -10.26 -27.20
N ASP A 147 -16.61 -9.10 -27.20
CA ASP A 147 -18.00 -8.97 -27.69
C ASP A 147 -18.05 -7.77 -28.64
N GLY A 148 -18.31 -8.12 -29.90
CA GLY A 148 -18.26 -7.19 -31.02
C GLY A 148 -19.25 -6.04 -30.87
N SER A 149 -18.75 -4.87 -30.61
CA SER A 149 -19.37 -3.61 -30.99
C SER A 149 -18.27 -2.60 -31.32
N ASN A 150 -18.05 -2.44 -32.63
CA ASN A 150 -17.37 -1.29 -33.21
C ASN A 150 -18.18 -0.04 -32.90
N GLU A 151 -17.71 0.80 -32.02
CA GLU A 151 -18.06 2.21 -32.04
C GLU A 151 -16.78 3.04 -31.88
N SER A 152 -16.32 3.47 -33.06
CA SER A 152 -15.40 4.59 -33.21
C SER A 152 -16.13 5.87 -32.83
N SER A 153 -15.72 6.55 -31.77
CA SER A 153 -16.05 7.96 -31.60
C SER A 153 -15.06 8.70 -30.71
N SER A 154 -14.45 9.65 -31.36
CA SER A 154 -14.13 11.02 -30.93
C SER A 154 -12.84 11.25 -30.14
N GLU A 155 -11.98 11.97 -30.86
CA GLU A 155 -10.96 12.87 -30.37
C GLU A 155 -11.45 13.72 -29.21
N GLY A 156 -10.79 13.59 -28.07
CA GLY A 156 -10.97 14.42 -26.90
C GLY A 156 -9.79 14.21 -25.94
N SER A 157 -8.88 15.14 -25.91
CA SER A 157 -7.68 15.24 -25.10
C SER A 157 -7.90 14.85 -23.62
N GLY A 158 -7.49 13.66 -23.28
CA GLY A 158 -7.37 13.15 -21.94
C GLY A 158 -6.87 11.71 -22.06
N LEU A 159 -5.59 11.49 -21.80
CA LEU A 159 -5.02 10.15 -21.74
C LEU A 159 -5.71 9.36 -20.62
N LEU A 160 -6.87 8.77 -20.94
CA LEU A 160 -7.54 7.79 -20.07
C LEU A 160 -6.76 6.48 -20.18
N PHE A 161 -5.76 6.32 -19.30
CA PHE A 161 -5.14 5.02 -19.13
C PHE A 161 -6.16 4.08 -18.50
N ASP A 162 -6.39 2.94 -19.13
CA ASP A 162 -7.28 1.88 -18.61
C ASP A 162 -6.70 1.17 -17.38
N PHE A 163 -5.51 1.56 -16.93
CA PHE A 163 -4.83 1.06 -15.75
C PHE A 163 -4.61 2.17 -14.73
N LYS A 164 -4.46 1.76 -13.46
CA LYS A 164 -4.26 2.64 -12.33
C LYS A 164 -2.88 2.39 -11.70
N LYS A 165 -2.35 3.39 -11.00
CA LYS A 165 -1.15 3.23 -10.18
C LYS A 165 -1.51 2.41 -8.94
N HIS A 166 -0.85 1.27 -8.78
CA HIS A 166 -0.97 0.46 -7.58
C HIS A 166 -0.16 1.09 -6.44
N THR A 167 -0.71 1.08 -5.23
CA THR A 167 -0.02 1.52 -4.01
C THR A 167 0.31 0.33 -3.12
N GLY A 168 1.42 0.41 -2.38
CA GLY A 168 1.98 -0.72 -1.62
C GLY A 168 1.25 -1.10 -0.33
N LEU A 169 0.04 -0.58 -0.10
CA LEU A 169 -0.79 -0.96 1.04
C LEU A 169 -1.53 -2.26 0.78
N TYR A 170 -1.49 -3.18 1.74
CA TYR A 170 -2.23 -4.44 1.67
C TYR A 170 -2.96 -4.74 2.97
N ALA A 171 -4.21 -5.21 2.87
CA ALA A 171 -4.88 -5.89 3.96
C ALA A 171 -5.08 -7.37 3.59
N TYR A 172 -4.93 -8.25 4.57
CA TYR A 172 -5.01 -9.70 4.40
C TYR A 172 -5.95 -10.29 5.44
N ARG A 173 -6.75 -11.29 5.07
CA ARG A 173 -7.26 -12.21 6.07
C ARG A 173 -6.08 -12.90 6.73
N ARG A 174 -6.06 -12.94 8.06
CA ARG A 174 -4.91 -13.46 8.80
C ARG A 174 -4.51 -14.88 8.37
N ASP A 175 -5.47 -15.79 8.28
CA ASP A 175 -5.18 -17.17 7.93
C ASP A 175 -4.66 -17.30 6.50
N PHE A 176 -5.16 -16.46 5.58
CA PHE A 176 -4.62 -16.37 4.24
C PHE A 176 -3.18 -15.84 4.24
N LEU A 177 -2.86 -14.79 4.99
CA LEU A 177 -1.49 -14.27 5.11
C LEU A 177 -0.51 -15.36 5.57
N LEU A 178 -0.89 -16.13 6.61
CA LEU A 178 -0.04 -17.20 7.14
C LEU A 178 0.16 -18.36 6.14
N ALA A 179 -0.81 -18.61 5.28
CA ALA A 179 -0.67 -19.58 4.19
C ALA A 179 0.17 -19.01 3.04
N PHE A 180 -0.10 -17.76 2.64
CA PHE A 180 0.55 -17.06 1.54
C PHE A 180 2.07 -16.93 1.73
N ALA A 181 2.52 -16.57 2.93
CA ALA A 181 3.94 -16.48 3.28
C ALA A 181 4.71 -17.81 3.13
N ARG A 182 4.00 -18.95 3.10
CA ARG A 182 4.61 -20.28 2.90
C ARG A 182 4.64 -20.72 1.45
N TRP A 183 3.97 -20.01 0.57
CA TRP A 183 3.91 -20.39 -0.84
C TRP A 183 5.23 -20.08 -1.54
N PRO A 184 5.71 -20.97 -2.41
CA PRO A 184 6.86 -20.65 -3.23
C PRO A 184 6.50 -19.54 -4.22
N PRO A 185 7.45 -18.64 -4.53
CA PRO A 185 7.26 -17.60 -5.52
C PRO A 185 6.81 -18.15 -6.87
N SER A 186 5.86 -17.47 -7.52
CA SER A 186 5.39 -17.83 -8.86
C SER A 186 6.34 -17.36 -9.96
N GLU A 187 6.13 -17.78 -11.21
CA GLU A 187 6.94 -17.36 -12.34
C GLU A 187 6.74 -15.87 -12.63
N ASN A 188 5.47 -15.42 -12.67
CA ASN A 188 5.15 -14.01 -12.91
C ASN A 188 5.69 -13.11 -11.79
N GLU A 189 5.60 -13.55 -10.54
CA GLU A 189 6.19 -12.83 -9.41
C GLU A 189 7.70 -12.60 -9.60
N ARG A 190 8.45 -13.65 -10.00
CA ARG A 190 9.91 -13.54 -10.23
C ARG A 190 10.22 -12.61 -11.39
N LYS A 191 9.42 -12.67 -12.46
CA LYS A 191 9.59 -11.87 -13.66
C LYS A 191 9.37 -10.39 -13.41
N GLU A 192 8.28 -10.06 -12.73
CA GLU A 192 7.88 -8.66 -12.46
C GLU A 192 8.45 -8.12 -11.14
N SER A 193 8.97 -9.00 -10.27
CA SER A 193 9.33 -8.67 -8.87
C SER A 193 8.16 -8.04 -8.12
N LEU A 194 6.98 -8.67 -8.24
CA LEU A 194 5.71 -8.24 -7.66
C LEU A 194 5.06 -9.42 -6.90
N GLU A 195 5.15 -9.38 -5.58
CA GLU A 195 4.74 -10.50 -4.70
C GLU A 195 3.25 -10.85 -4.82
N GLN A 196 2.39 -9.87 -5.04
CA GLN A 196 0.94 -10.07 -5.18
C GLN A 196 0.56 -10.91 -6.39
N LEU A 197 1.42 -11.03 -7.41
CA LEU A 197 1.22 -11.92 -8.55
C LEU A 197 1.19 -13.39 -8.13
N ARG A 198 1.91 -13.78 -7.07
CA ARG A 198 1.84 -15.12 -6.49
C ARG A 198 0.43 -15.51 -6.06
N ALA A 199 -0.31 -14.56 -5.50
CA ALA A 199 -1.70 -14.76 -5.11
C ALA A 199 -2.62 -14.81 -6.34
N LEU A 200 -2.43 -13.86 -7.27
CA LEU A 200 -3.23 -13.78 -8.50
C LEU A 200 -3.08 -15.02 -9.37
N ASP A 201 -1.85 -15.52 -9.58
CA ASP A 201 -1.54 -16.73 -10.35
C ASP A 201 -2.20 -18.00 -9.77
N ARG A 202 -2.60 -17.98 -8.50
CA ARG A 202 -3.31 -19.06 -7.82
C ARG A 202 -4.81 -18.84 -7.74
N GLY A 203 -5.34 -17.86 -8.46
CA GLY A 203 -6.77 -17.55 -8.51
C GLY A 203 -7.33 -16.90 -7.24
N VAL A 204 -6.47 -16.33 -6.39
CA VAL A 204 -6.91 -15.62 -5.19
C VAL A 204 -7.60 -14.32 -5.61
N LYS A 205 -8.78 -14.07 -5.07
CA LYS A 205 -9.49 -12.83 -5.25
C LYS A 205 -8.84 -11.71 -4.43
N ILE A 206 -8.28 -10.73 -5.14
CA ILE A 206 -7.64 -9.54 -4.58
C ILE A 206 -8.56 -8.36 -4.84
N LYS A 207 -9.13 -7.77 -3.80
CA LYS A 207 -9.96 -6.57 -3.94
C LYS A 207 -9.08 -5.35 -4.11
N VAL A 208 -9.41 -4.49 -5.07
CA VAL A 208 -8.66 -3.26 -5.36
C VAL A 208 -9.58 -2.07 -5.15
N VAL A 209 -9.22 -1.17 -4.25
CA VAL A 209 -10.01 0.01 -3.89
C VAL A 209 -9.23 1.30 -4.08
N GLU A 210 -9.93 2.39 -4.33
CA GLU A 210 -9.30 3.70 -4.51
C GLU A 210 -8.74 4.22 -3.18
N ALA A 211 -7.48 4.71 -3.19
CA ALA A 211 -6.90 5.41 -2.07
C ALA A 211 -7.70 6.69 -1.74
N ALA A 212 -7.78 7.08 -0.48
CA ALA A 212 -8.49 8.29 -0.07
C ALA A 212 -7.76 9.55 -0.53
N SER A 213 -6.44 9.50 -0.52
CA SER A 213 -5.55 10.53 -1.05
C SER A 213 -4.25 9.91 -1.56
N PRO A 214 -3.54 10.57 -2.47
CA PRO A 214 -2.21 10.13 -2.91
C PRO A 214 -1.22 10.09 -1.76
N SER A 215 -0.39 9.04 -1.73
CA SER A 215 0.71 8.90 -0.78
C SER A 215 2.07 8.99 -1.49
N ILE A 216 3.09 9.37 -0.73
CA ILE A 216 4.47 9.48 -1.21
C ILE A 216 5.35 8.58 -0.35
N GLY A 217 5.82 7.49 -0.96
CA GLY A 217 6.87 6.65 -0.39
C GLY A 217 8.21 7.38 -0.37
N VAL A 218 9.03 7.11 0.63
CA VAL A 218 10.36 7.72 0.82
C VAL A 218 11.43 6.71 0.46
N ASP A 219 11.65 6.52 -0.84
CA ASP A 219 12.69 5.63 -1.38
C ASP A 219 14.03 6.35 -1.58
N THR A 220 13.99 7.66 -1.85
CA THR A 220 15.16 8.47 -2.16
C THR A 220 15.31 9.67 -1.21
N LEU A 221 16.49 10.30 -1.21
CA LEU A 221 16.68 11.56 -0.49
C LEU A 221 15.78 12.68 -1.03
N ALA A 222 15.47 12.69 -2.32
CA ALA A 222 14.56 13.66 -2.93
C ALA A 222 13.13 13.49 -2.39
N ASP A 223 12.65 12.26 -2.24
CA ASP A 223 11.34 11.97 -1.64
C ASP A 223 11.31 12.45 -0.18
N LEU A 224 12.38 12.17 0.58
CA LEU A 224 12.49 12.62 1.96
C LEU A 224 12.38 14.16 2.09
N GLU A 225 13.09 14.90 1.23
CA GLU A 225 13.01 16.37 1.23
C GLU A 225 11.63 16.88 0.79
N ARG A 226 11.01 16.21 -0.16
CA ARG A 226 9.63 16.52 -0.59
C ARG A 226 8.65 16.34 0.57
N VAL A 227 8.73 15.22 1.28
CA VAL A 227 7.87 14.93 2.44
C VAL A 227 8.16 15.92 3.59
N ARG A 228 9.41 16.25 3.87
CA ARG A 228 9.78 17.28 4.87
C ARG A 228 9.15 18.63 4.57
N SER A 229 9.19 19.03 3.30
CA SER A 229 8.59 20.29 2.84
C SER A 229 7.06 20.31 2.97
N MET A 230 6.40 19.17 2.77
CA MET A 230 4.95 19.04 2.96
C MET A 230 4.58 19.15 4.44
N VAL A 231 5.26 18.41 5.30
CA VAL A 231 5.02 18.44 6.76
C VAL A 231 5.28 19.82 7.35
N ALA A 232 6.30 20.55 6.88
CA ALA A 232 6.59 21.91 7.35
C ALA A 232 5.43 22.87 6.99
N ARG A 233 4.91 22.80 5.77
CA ARG A 233 3.77 23.64 5.32
C ARG A 233 2.50 23.34 6.11
N ASP A 234 2.20 22.07 6.37
CA ASP A 234 1.02 21.67 7.15
C ASP A 234 1.11 22.19 8.60
N THR A 235 2.31 22.19 9.18
CA THR A 235 2.56 22.70 10.54
C THR A 235 2.39 24.23 10.60
N GLU A 236 2.88 24.96 9.58
CA GLU A 236 2.70 26.42 9.46
C GLU A 236 1.23 26.80 9.28
N ALA A 237 0.51 26.06 8.42
CA ALA A 237 -0.92 26.29 8.19
C ALA A 237 -1.75 26.04 9.47
N ALA A 238 -1.43 24.99 10.24
CA ALA A 238 -2.07 24.71 11.51
C ALA A 238 -1.74 25.76 12.60
N GLY A 239 -0.52 26.32 12.60
CA GLY A 239 -0.11 27.38 13.51
C GLY A 239 -0.68 28.76 13.20
N ALA A 240 -0.99 29.05 11.95
CA ALA A 240 -1.57 30.32 11.51
C ALA A 240 -3.07 30.47 11.81
N GLY A 241 -3.74 29.40 12.24
CA GLY A 241 -5.19 29.37 12.53
C GLY A 241 -5.60 29.65 13.97
N ILE A 242 -4.68 30.04 14.87
CA ILE A 242 -5.02 30.41 16.26
C ILE A 242 -5.13 31.95 16.33
N PRO A 243 -6.33 32.55 16.42
CA PRO A 243 -6.44 33.95 16.80
C PRO A 243 -5.90 34.11 18.23
N ALA A 244 -4.99 35.06 18.41
CA ALA A 244 -4.52 35.45 19.72
C ALA A 244 -5.68 35.91 20.61
N PRO A 245 -5.59 35.68 21.95
CA PRO A 245 -6.66 35.98 22.89
C PRO A 245 -6.95 37.47 23.00
#